data_ecd615f65e0e69293344c21a278c8398
#
_entry.id   ecd615f65e0e69293344c21a278c8398
#
_cell.length_a   1.000
_cell.length_b   1.000
_cell.length_c   1.000
_cell.angle_alpha   90.00
_cell.angle_beta   90.00
_cell.angle_gamma   90.00
#
_symmetry.space_group_name_H-M   'P 1'
#
loop_
_entity.id
_entity.type
_entity.pdbx_description
1 polymer ?
#
loop_
_entity_poly.entity_id
_entity_poly.type
_entity_poly.pdbx_seq_one_letter_code
_entity_poly.pdbx_strand_id
1 'polypeptide(L)'
;MKKLVLFSIITAITVAFGSTQSEIDDLQKQIDRLKKKVSKNNAQSSKDNIKWSVDLRTSIDNINYDMANGTTKGNDSLMSMRLWLNMAYAADSKNIFKGQLSYNKAFGADFGTTSSIMPRGYGMDTFDWVTNEALTDNSIGLRYAYWLYMGDDLFGKGIDWTFSVGRRPSVNGFLANLSQDDRASSPLAHIINVEFDGASAKIDLSNITGINGMSFKVCAGQGSTNAEPLFSTASSYAEDTDALDGISLVGFIFAPYNDGQFIVETSYFQAFSLPDMDIDMETGEQLGFKEYGDIEGAALSVLIDGLTEDGILSETKLFGSFAWSNTMPDDGLAMLGSMDAESGSSYWFGAYVPFGENAKYGTIGAEFNHGSEYWRPFTYAEDTMIGSKLAVRGDAFEINYTYQLTKALSLQARYVSIDYDYTGSNGFFGDTSGASMSIDDVKAGANAWSAMGGTQDPASVKAVVGNLMASGMSQSQAEASAKEMGIASAYLPNIVESSQDFRFYLRYRF
;
A
#
# COMPACT_ATOMS: atom_id res chain seq x y z
N MET A 1 -29.94 -18.39 0.10
CA MET A 1 -30.53 -19.26 1.14
C MET A 1 -31.87 -18.77 1.69
N LYS A 2 -32.10 -17.48 2.01
CA LYS A 2 -33.41 -17.00 2.51
C LYS A 2 -34.57 -17.12 1.50
N LYS A 3 -34.30 -17.10 0.20
CA LYS A 3 -35.36 -17.27 -0.85
C LYS A 3 -35.80 -18.73 -1.03
N LEU A 4 -34.95 -19.71 -0.78
CA LEU A 4 -35.28 -21.13 -0.92
C LEU A 4 -36.13 -21.63 0.25
N VAL A 5 -35.92 -21.12 1.46
CA VAL A 5 -36.70 -21.48 2.66
C VAL A 5 -38.16 -20.99 2.54
N LEU A 6 -38.36 -19.81 1.93
CA LEU A 6 -39.70 -19.26 1.74
C LEU A 6 -40.53 -20.11 0.73
N PHE A 7 -39.88 -20.64 -0.31
CA PHE A 7 -40.53 -21.48 -1.30
C PHE A 7 -40.95 -22.87 -0.75
N SER A 8 -40.11 -23.46 0.11
CA SER A 8 -40.37 -24.75 0.75
C SER A 8 -41.51 -24.68 1.77
N ILE A 9 -41.67 -23.56 2.46
CA ILE A 9 -42.78 -23.36 3.42
C ILE A 9 -44.13 -23.19 2.68
N ILE A 10 -44.12 -22.53 1.54
CA ILE A 10 -45.35 -22.33 0.73
C ILE A 10 -45.84 -23.67 0.18
N THR A 11 -44.94 -24.56 -0.27
CA THR A 11 -45.31 -25.87 -0.81
C THR A 11 -45.81 -26.85 0.28
N ALA A 12 -45.30 -26.75 1.50
CA ALA A 12 -45.70 -27.60 2.63
C ALA A 12 -47.09 -27.23 3.19
N ILE A 13 -47.49 -25.97 3.10
CA ILE A 13 -48.81 -25.49 3.59
C ILE A 13 -49.96 -25.86 2.64
N THR A 14 -49.70 -25.97 1.34
CA THR A 14 -50.70 -26.34 0.34
C THR A 14 -51.09 -27.82 0.36
N VAL A 15 -50.30 -28.68 0.97
CA VAL A 15 -50.56 -30.14 1.01
C VAL A 15 -51.32 -30.57 2.28
N ALA A 16 -51.38 -29.74 3.31
CA ALA A 16 -51.87 -30.13 4.64
C ALA A 16 -53.34 -29.75 4.97
N PHE A 17 -53.94 -28.81 4.25
CA PHE A 17 -55.34 -28.41 4.47
C PHE A 17 -56.02 -28.14 3.13
N GLY A 18 -57.16 -28.82 2.90
CA GLY A 18 -58.07 -28.54 1.78
C GLY A 18 -58.69 -27.14 1.92
N SER A 19 -57.89 -26.11 1.61
CA SER A 19 -58.31 -24.71 1.70
C SER A 19 -59.27 -24.36 0.56
N THR A 20 -60.33 -23.64 0.86
CA THR A 20 -61.21 -23.08 -0.12
C THR A 20 -60.50 -22.05 -0.99
N GLN A 21 -60.88 -21.81 -2.22
CA GLN A 21 -60.29 -20.80 -3.11
C GLN A 21 -60.23 -19.40 -2.44
N SER A 22 -61.18 -19.10 -1.57
CA SER A 22 -61.23 -17.86 -0.79
C SER A 22 -60.09 -17.71 0.19
N GLU A 23 -59.64 -18.81 0.85
CA GLU A 23 -58.49 -18.82 1.78
C GLU A 23 -57.17 -18.68 1.03
N ILE A 24 -57.06 -19.26 -0.15
CA ILE A 24 -55.88 -19.11 -1.05
C ILE A 24 -55.76 -17.65 -1.50
N ASP A 25 -56.85 -17.02 -1.91
CA ASP A 25 -56.87 -15.63 -2.35
C ASP A 25 -56.51 -14.66 -1.16
N ASP A 26 -56.92 -14.99 0.05
CA ASP A 26 -56.60 -14.19 1.24
C ASP A 26 -55.13 -14.35 1.67
N LEU A 27 -54.59 -15.54 1.61
CA LEU A 27 -53.17 -15.81 1.79
C LEU A 27 -52.32 -15.09 0.73
N GLN A 28 -52.74 -15.11 -0.52
CA GLN A 28 -52.05 -14.37 -1.59
C GLN A 28 -52.02 -12.88 -1.33
N LYS A 29 -53.14 -12.27 -0.88
CA LYS A 29 -53.21 -10.86 -0.48
C LYS A 29 -52.28 -10.55 0.72
N GLN A 30 -52.21 -11.46 1.69
CA GLN A 30 -51.29 -11.30 2.83
C GLN A 30 -49.83 -11.37 2.40
N ILE A 31 -49.50 -12.30 1.51
CA ILE A 31 -48.15 -12.42 0.93
C ILE A 31 -47.77 -11.14 0.16
N ASP A 32 -48.68 -10.61 -0.65
CA ASP A 32 -48.42 -9.39 -1.41
C ASP A 32 -48.28 -8.15 -0.52
N ARG A 33 -49.08 -8.08 0.59
CA ARG A 33 -48.91 -7.06 1.61
C ARG A 33 -47.57 -7.17 2.35
N LEU A 34 -47.14 -8.39 2.68
CA LEU A 34 -45.83 -8.65 3.33
C LEU A 34 -44.67 -8.31 2.37
N LYS A 35 -44.77 -8.71 1.10
CA LYS A 35 -43.78 -8.34 0.07
C LYS A 35 -43.64 -6.83 -0.06
N LYS A 36 -44.76 -6.09 -0.10
CA LYS A 36 -44.77 -4.61 -0.14
C LYS A 36 -44.17 -4.00 1.13
N LYS A 37 -44.51 -4.55 2.33
CA LYS A 37 -43.89 -4.09 3.58
C LYS A 37 -42.40 -4.35 3.66
N VAL A 38 -41.97 -5.55 3.28
CA VAL A 38 -40.54 -5.93 3.24
C VAL A 38 -39.77 -5.06 2.23
N SER A 39 -40.37 -4.85 1.04
CA SER A 39 -39.77 -3.96 0.04
C SER A 39 -39.68 -2.51 0.52
N LYS A 40 -40.73 -2.01 1.17
CA LYS A 40 -40.76 -0.64 1.74
C LYS A 40 -39.78 -0.50 2.89
N ASN A 41 -39.73 -1.47 3.81
CA ASN A 41 -38.78 -1.47 4.93
C ASN A 41 -37.32 -1.58 4.44
N ASN A 42 -37.06 -2.43 3.43
CA ASN A 42 -35.73 -2.53 2.82
C ASN A 42 -35.34 -1.22 2.10
N ALA A 43 -36.27 -0.58 1.38
CA ALA A 43 -36.04 0.70 0.73
C ALA A 43 -35.84 1.84 1.77
N GLN A 44 -36.58 1.82 2.87
CA GLN A 44 -36.46 2.79 3.93
C GLN A 44 -35.15 2.59 4.71
N SER A 45 -34.83 1.36 5.09
CA SER A 45 -33.56 1.00 5.75
C SER A 45 -32.33 1.28 4.87
N SER A 46 -32.46 1.24 3.54
CA SER A 46 -31.37 1.57 2.64
C SER A 46 -31.20 3.08 2.40
N LYS A 47 -32.25 3.87 2.64
CA LYS A 47 -32.25 5.33 2.41
C LYS A 47 -31.90 6.15 3.65
N ASP A 48 -32.19 5.64 4.85
CA ASP A 48 -32.17 6.43 6.05
C ASP A 48 -30.94 6.18 6.95
N ASN A 49 -30.07 5.18 6.65
CA ASN A 49 -28.98 4.79 7.53
C ASN A 49 -27.64 4.64 6.80
N ILE A 50 -26.62 5.29 7.34
CA ILE A 50 -25.23 4.96 7.03
C ILE A 50 -24.99 3.52 7.47
N LYS A 51 -24.54 2.67 6.54
CA LYS A 51 -24.11 1.30 6.85
C LYS A 51 -22.70 1.36 7.43
N TRP A 52 -22.57 0.89 8.64
CA TRP A 52 -21.28 0.77 9.32
C TRP A 52 -20.78 -0.67 9.24
N SER A 53 -19.49 -0.82 9.13
CA SER A 53 -18.80 -2.08 9.40
C SER A 53 -17.50 -1.80 10.14
N VAL A 54 -17.06 -2.77 10.92
CA VAL A 54 -15.88 -2.68 11.78
C VAL A 54 -14.85 -3.70 11.33
N ASP A 55 -13.59 -3.29 11.31
CA ASP A 55 -12.44 -4.14 11.16
C ASP A 55 -11.45 -3.77 12.27
N LEU A 56 -11.38 -4.61 13.28
CA LEU A 56 -10.47 -4.47 14.41
C LEU A 56 -9.42 -5.59 14.35
N ARG A 57 -8.17 -5.20 14.31
CA ARG A 57 -7.02 -6.10 14.41
C ARG A 57 -6.20 -5.76 15.64
N THR A 58 -5.79 -6.77 16.37
CA THR A 58 -4.76 -6.68 17.41
C THR A 58 -3.62 -7.61 17.04
N SER A 59 -2.40 -7.12 17.07
CA SER A 59 -1.21 -7.87 16.68
C SER A 59 -0.13 -7.84 17.73
N ILE A 60 0.74 -8.82 17.66
CA ILE A 60 2.06 -8.86 18.29
C ILE A 60 3.08 -9.14 17.20
N ASP A 61 4.11 -8.30 17.13
CA ASP A 61 5.17 -8.36 16.14
C ASP A 61 6.50 -8.59 16.86
N ASN A 62 7.31 -9.53 16.33
CA ASN A 62 8.71 -9.71 16.69
C ASN A 62 9.55 -9.25 15.50
N ILE A 63 10.23 -8.11 15.69
CA ILE A 63 10.92 -7.36 14.64
C ILE A 63 12.41 -7.44 14.89
N ASN A 64 13.19 -7.80 13.87
CA ASN A 64 14.64 -7.83 13.90
C ASN A 64 15.22 -7.14 12.66
N TYR A 65 16.29 -6.40 12.86
CA TYR A 65 17.09 -5.77 11.81
C TYR A 65 18.54 -6.18 11.99
N ASP A 66 19.15 -6.73 10.95
CA ASP A 66 20.59 -6.93 10.87
C ASP A 66 21.20 -5.71 10.17
N MET A 67 22.15 -5.08 10.83
CA MET A 67 22.81 -3.89 10.32
C MET A 67 24.10 -4.27 9.57
N ALA A 68 24.44 -3.52 8.53
CA ALA A 68 25.62 -3.76 7.70
C ALA A 68 26.95 -3.79 8.47
N ASN A 69 27.00 -3.22 9.69
CA ASN A 69 28.14 -3.31 10.59
C ASN A 69 28.16 -4.59 11.46
N GLY A 70 27.22 -5.53 11.25
CA GLY A 70 27.10 -6.76 12.01
C GLY A 70 26.41 -6.63 13.37
N THR A 71 25.86 -5.46 13.71
CA THR A 71 25.01 -5.31 14.91
C THR A 71 23.56 -5.58 14.58
N THR A 72 22.73 -5.87 15.59
CA THR A 72 21.29 -6.09 15.44
C THR A 72 20.52 -5.03 16.19
N LYS A 73 19.34 -4.68 15.68
CA LYS A 73 18.33 -3.84 16.33
C LYS A 73 16.98 -4.55 16.23
N GLY A 74 16.04 -4.26 17.12
CA GLY A 74 14.75 -4.90 17.02
C GLY A 74 13.80 -4.59 18.17
N ASN A 75 12.62 -5.22 18.09
CA ASN A 75 11.61 -5.21 19.13
C ASN A 75 10.97 -6.60 19.23
N ASP A 76 11.15 -7.27 20.36
CA ASP A 76 10.73 -8.67 20.54
C ASP A 76 9.22 -8.84 20.66
N SER A 77 8.45 -7.79 20.97
CA SER A 77 7.03 -7.92 21.28
C SER A 77 6.26 -6.60 21.13
N LEU A 78 6.32 -5.99 19.96
CA LEU A 78 5.53 -4.81 19.66
C LEU A 78 4.04 -5.19 19.57
N MET A 79 3.26 -4.80 20.57
CA MET A 79 1.81 -5.00 20.54
C MET A 79 1.14 -3.77 19.95
N SER A 80 0.27 -3.99 18.98
CA SER A 80 -0.46 -2.91 18.32
C SER A 80 -1.91 -3.25 18.04
N MET A 81 -2.69 -2.21 17.73
CA MET A 81 -4.08 -2.34 17.28
C MET A 81 -4.31 -1.45 16.06
N ARG A 82 -5.16 -1.94 15.16
CA ARG A 82 -5.72 -1.19 14.04
C ARG A 82 -7.24 -1.30 14.07
N LEU A 83 -7.91 -0.17 14.06
CA LEU A 83 -9.37 -0.10 13.96
C LEU A 83 -9.74 0.67 12.70
N TRP A 84 -10.49 0.03 11.82
CA TRP A 84 -11.14 0.68 10.68
C TRP A 84 -12.65 0.68 10.88
N LEU A 85 -13.23 1.87 10.77
CA LEU A 85 -14.69 2.07 10.79
C LEU A 85 -15.12 2.46 9.38
N ASN A 86 -15.73 1.52 8.68
CA ASN A 86 -16.21 1.75 7.31
C ASN A 86 -17.61 2.34 7.33
N MET A 87 -17.86 3.26 6.42
CA MET A 87 -19.13 3.92 6.22
C MET A 87 -19.56 3.80 4.76
N ALA A 88 -20.82 3.48 4.51
CA ALA A 88 -21.40 3.51 3.18
C ALA A 88 -22.83 4.04 3.26
N TYR A 89 -23.18 4.96 2.37
CA TYR A 89 -24.51 5.50 2.22
C TYR A 89 -24.87 5.60 0.74
N ALA A 90 -26.00 5.01 0.35
CA ALA A 90 -26.53 5.12 -1.00
C ALA A 90 -27.76 6.05 -0.96
N ALA A 91 -27.59 7.28 -1.42
CA ALA A 91 -28.71 8.22 -1.52
C ALA A 91 -29.76 7.73 -2.54
N ASP A 92 -29.30 7.08 -3.59
CA ASP A 92 -30.08 6.38 -4.59
C ASP A 92 -29.25 5.24 -5.22
N SER A 93 -29.71 4.64 -6.30
CA SER A 93 -29.00 3.56 -6.98
C SER A 93 -27.73 3.98 -7.70
N LYS A 94 -27.54 5.28 -7.93
CA LYS A 94 -26.42 5.85 -8.68
C LYS A 94 -25.46 6.67 -7.83
N ASN A 95 -25.93 7.21 -6.71
CA ASN A 95 -25.15 8.10 -5.85
C ASN A 95 -24.78 7.43 -4.52
N ILE A 96 -23.51 7.13 -4.34
CA ILE A 96 -23.00 6.39 -3.19
C ILE A 96 -21.88 7.20 -2.52
N PHE A 97 -22.00 7.42 -1.22
CA PHE A 97 -20.89 7.86 -0.37
C PHE A 97 -20.17 6.65 0.22
N LYS A 98 -18.85 6.69 0.25
CA LYS A 98 -18.01 5.74 0.98
C LYS A 98 -16.98 6.49 1.81
N GLY A 99 -16.75 6.01 3.03
CA GLY A 99 -15.76 6.57 3.93
C GLY A 99 -15.17 5.50 4.84
N GLN A 100 -13.99 5.77 5.37
CA GLN A 100 -13.32 4.94 6.37
C GLN A 100 -12.54 5.84 7.32
N LEU A 101 -12.78 5.65 8.61
CA LEU A 101 -11.95 6.18 9.67
C LEU A 101 -10.94 5.12 10.10
N SER A 102 -9.72 5.55 10.38
CA SER A 102 -8.62 4.69 10.82
C SER A 102 -8.08 5.14 12.16
N TYR A 103 -7.74 4.19 13.03
CA TYR A 103 -7.03 4.40 14.28
C TYR A 103 -5.99 3.31 14.45
N ASN A 104 -4.72 3.69 14.48
CA ASN A 104 -3.58 2.78 14.61
C ASN A 104 -2.74 3.18 15.82
N LYS A 105 -2.46 2.24 16.72
CA LYS A 105 -1.76 2.52 17.95
C LYS A 105 -0.95 1.33 18.44
N ALA A 106 0.28 1.58 18.89
CA ALA A 106 1.00 0.65 19.75
C ALA A 106 0.38 0.65 21.16
N PHE A 107 0.29 -0.50 21.80
CA PHE A 107 -0.33 -0.61 23.12
C PHE A 107 0.42 0.21 24.15
N GLY A 108 -0.32 1.01 24.93
CA GLY A 108 0.22 1.87 25.98
C GLY A 108 0.97 3.11 25.46
N ALA A 109 1.13 3.29 24.17
CA ALA A 109 1.80 4.45 23.61
C ALA A 109 0.94 5.71 23.71
N ASP A 110 1.58 6.83 24.03
CA ASP A 110 1.02 8.17 23.96
C ASP A 110 2.02 9.05 23.22
N PHE A 111 1.92 9.05 21.91
CA PHE A 111 2.84 9.78 21.04
C PHE A 111 2.46 11.24 20.84
N GLY A 112 1.33 11.67 21.41
CA GLY A 112 0.71 12.96 21.09
C GLY A 112 1.43 14.20 21.59
N THR A 113 2.42 14.09 22.47
CA THR A 113 2.93 15.30 23.15
C THR A 113 4.39 15.34 23.46
N THR A 114 5.18 14.30 23.30
CA THR A 114 6.49 14.26 23.94
C THR A 114 7.69 13.93 23.07
N SER A 115 7.51 13.66 21.81
CA SER A 115 8.64 13.40 20.96
C SER A 115 9.27 14.70 20.44
N SER A 116 10.08 15.30 21.27
CA SER A 116 11.04 16.32 20.84
C SER A 116 12.22 15.75 20.06
N ILE A 117 12.28 14.43 19.90
CA ILE A 117 13.49 13.78 19.35
C ILE A 117 13.30 13.35 17.89
N MET A 118 12.10 12.93 17.50
CA MET A 118 11.75 12.66 16.10
C MET A 118 10.26 12.88 15.97
N PRO A 119 9.83 13.96 15.35
CA PRO A 119 8.45 14.08 14.94
C PRO A 119 8.14 12.92 14.00
N ARG A 120 6.87 12.53 13.97
CA ARG A 120 6.32 11.50 13.12
C ARG A 120 7.02 11.47 11.78
N GLY A 121 7.43 10.27 11.35
CA GLY A 121 7.85 10.03 9.99
C GLY A 121 8.94 10.95 9.45
N TYR A 122 9.66 11.64 10.28
CA TYR A 122 10.82 12.40 9.85
C TYR A 122 10.54 13.32 8.64
N GLY A 123 9.53 14.20 8.79
CA GLY A 123 9.09 15.08 7.72
C GLY A 123 8.10 14.47 6.74
N MET A 124 7.91 13.16 6.74
CA MET A 124 6.90 12.48 5.91
C MET A 124 5.48 12.64 6.44
N ASP A 125 5.30 13.02 7.70
CA ASP A 125 4.00 13.35 8.26
C ASP A 125 3.45 14.72 7.83
N THR A 126 4.18 15.47 7.03
CA THR A 126 3.62 16.57 6.24
C THR A 126 2.81 16.07 5.05
N PHE A 127 2.97 14.79 4.68
CA PHE A 127 2.23 14.15 3.61
C PHE A 127 1.11 13.28 4.19
N ASP A 128 -0.09 13.58 3.77
CA ASP A 128 -1.33 13.04 4.32
C ASP A 128 -1.52 11.52 4.09
N TRP A 129 -0.81 10.94 3.12
CA TRP A 129 -0.93 9.53 2.74
C TRP A 129 -0.32 8.50 3.70
N VAL A 130 0.46 8.94 4.70
CA VAL A 130 1.12 8.06 5.67
C VAL A 130 0.47 8.11 7.03
N THR A 131 -0.04 9.29 7.41
CA THR A 131 -0.46 9.59 8.79
C THR A 131 -1.58 8.70 9.29
N ASN A 132 -2.43 8.21 8.39
CA ASN A 132 -3.56 7.37 8.74
C ASN A 132 -3.21 5.90 9.01
N GLU A 133 -1.98 5.47 8.71
CA GLU A 133 -1.51 4.09 8.92
C GLU A 133 -0.38 4.00 9.94
N ALA A 134 0.25 5.11 10.31
CA ALA A 134 1.34 5.13 11.27
C ALA A 134 0.86 4.80 12.69
N LEU A 135 1.63 3.98 13.43
CA LEU A 135 1.35 3.65 14.83
C LEU A 135 1.66 4.80 15.81
N THR A 136 2.08 5.92 15.31
CA THR A 136 2.49 7.09 16.10
C THR A 136 1.34 8.00 16.50
N ASP A 137 0.16 7.78 15.94
CA ASP A 137 -1.00 8.63 16.20
C ASP A 137 -1.92 8.05 17.28
N ASN A 138 -2.41 8.92 18.17
CA ASN A 138 -3.44 8.62 19.14
C ASN A 138 -4.78 9.27 18.75
N SER A 139 -4.94 9.66 17.51
CA SER A 139 -6.15 10.28 16.95
C SER A 139 -6.77 9.40 15.87
N ILE A 140 -8.05 9.66 15.59
CA ILE A 140 -8.75 9.03 14.49
C ILE A 140 -8.46 9.83 13.22
N GLY A 141 -7.88 9.18 12.22
CA GLY A 141 -7.64 9.75 10.91
C GLY A 141 -8.75 9.42 9.91
N LEU A 142 -8.92 10.26 8.89
CA LEU A 142 -9.79 9.99 7.75
C LEU A 142 -8.96 9.33 6.65
N ARG A 143 -9.11 8.01 6.48
CA ARG A 143 -8.35 7.26 5.49
C ARG A 143 -8.89 7.44 4.08
N TYR A 144 -10.22 7.41 3.91
CA TYR A 144 -10.86 7.81 2.67
C TYR A 144 -12.26 8.34 2.91
N ALA A 145 -12.69 9.25 2.04
CA ALA A 145 -14.05 9.76 1.94
C ALA A 145 -14.29 10.25 0.52
N TYR A 146 -15.20 9.59 -0.19
CA TYR A 146 -15.49 9.96 -1.56
C TYR A 146 -16.94 9.70 -1.97
N TRP A 147 -17.41 10.51 -2.90
CA TRP A 147 -18.62 10.28 -3.63
C TRP A 147 -18.33 9.44 -4.86
N LEU A 148 -19.19 8.46 -5.12
CA LEU A 148 -19.19 7.58 -6.28
C LEU A 148 -20.52 7.70 -7.02
N TYR A 149 -20.43 8.05 -8.29
CA TYR A 149 -21.54 7.99 -9.22
C TYR A 149 -21.44 6.72 -10.10
N MET A 150 -22.56 6.04 -10.30
CA MET A 150 -22.68 4.85 -11.15
C MET A 150 -23.66 5.14 -12.29
N GLY A 151 -23.14 5.26 -13.50
CA GLY A 151 -23.92 5.45 -14.72
C GLY A 151 -24.04 4.15 -15.50
N ASP A 152 -25.17 3.98 -16.17
CA ASP A 152 -25.53 2.79 -16.94
C ASP A 152 -25.66 3.03 -18.44
N ASP A 153 -25.48 4.26 -18.90
CA ASP A 153 -25.67 4.64 -20.29
C ASP A 153 -24.77 5.81 -20.71
N LEU A 154 -23.48 5.54 -20.92
CA LEU A 154 -22.55 6.56 -21.41
C LEU A 154 -22.83 6.84 -22.89
N PHE A 155 -23.14 8.11 -23.20
CA PHE A 155 -23.43 8.61 -24.57
C PHE A 155 -24.61 7.89 -25.27
N GLY A 156 -25.58 7.34 -24.51
CA GLY A 156 -26.73 6.65 -25.10
C GLY A 156 -26.39 5.26 -25.70
N LYS A 157 -25.29 4.64 -25.25
CA LYS A 157 -24.80 3.36 -25.80
C LYS A 157 -24.90 2.17 -24.85
N GLY A 158 -25.57 2.33 -23.70
CA GLY A 158 -25.70 1.28 -22.70
C GLY A 158 -24.33 0.84 -22.11
N ILE A 159 -23.41 1.79 -21.97
CA ILE A 159 -22.08 1.54 -21.44
C ILE A 159 -22.09 1.90 -19.96
N ASP A 160 -21.77 0.94 -19.10
CA ASP A 160 -21.61 1.16 -17.67
C ASP A 160 -20.35 1.98 -17.40
N TRP A 161 -20.47 2.98 -16.54
CA TRP A 161 -19.36 3.83 -16.15
C TRP A 161 -19.48 4.30 -14.72
N THR A 162 -18.36 4.72 -14.13
CA THR A 162 -18.36 5.33 -12.80
C THR A 162 -17.52 6.58 -12.79
N PHE A 163 -17.92 7.53 -11.96
CA PHE A 163 -17.11 8.70 -11.62
C PHE A 163 -17.05 8.83 -10.09
N SER A 164 -15.92 9.25 -9.57
CA SER A 164 -15.80 9.46 -8.14
C SER A 164 -14.81 10.57 -7.83
N VAL A 165 -15.06 11.32 -6.76
CA VAL A 165 -14.23 12.42 -6.29
C VAL A 165 -14.18 12.45 -4.77
N GLY A 166 -13.02 12.80 -4.24
CA GLY A 166 -12.71 12.91 -2.80
C GLY A 166 -11.41 12.20 -2.45
N ARG A 167 -11.17 12.00 -1.15
CA ARG A 167 -10.02 11.26 -0.66
C ARG A 167 -10.11 9.80 -1.04
N ARG A 168 -9.07 9.29 -1.65
CA ARG A 168 -9.05 7.96 -2.28
C ARG A 168 -8.28 6.97 -1.42
N PRO A 169 -8.80 5.72 -1.29
CA PRO A 169 -8.03 4.66 -0.68
C PRO A 169 -7.03 4.10 -1.67
N SER A 170 -5.89 3.63 -1.19
CA SER A 170 -4.93 2.90 -2.00
C SER A 170 -4.29 1.74 -1.27
N VAL A 171 -4.76 1.37 -0.14
CA VAL A 171 -4.33 0.18 0.59
C VAL A 171 -5.16 -1.01 0.14
N ASN A 172 -4.60 -2.22 0.19
CA ASN A 172 -5.18 -3.45 -0.35
C ASN A 172 -5.38 -3.40 -1.88
N GLY A 173 -4.44 -2.79 -2.59
CA GLY A 173 -4.40 -2.83 -4.05
C GLY A 173 -4.36 -4.25 -4.58
N PHE A 174 -4.69 -4.41 -5.87
CA PHE A 174 -4.76 -5.71 -6.51
C PHE A 174 -3.48 -6.52 -6.28
N LEU A 175 -3.64 -7.76 -5.85
CA LEU A 175 -2.72 -8.78 -5.38
C LEU A 175 -2.28 -8.62 -3.91
N ALA A 176 -1.94 -7.43 -3.39
CA ALA A 176 -1.60 -7.26 -1.98
C ALA A 176 -2.78 -7.60 -1.03
N ASN A 177 -4.00 -7.45 -1.53
CA ASN A 177 -5.23 -7.83 -0.82
C ASN A 177 -5.31 -9.31 -0.45
N LEU A 178 -4.57 -10.20 -1.14
CA LEU A 178 -4.62 -11.64 -0.94
C LEU A 178 -4.07 -12.04 0.43
N SER A 179 -2.97 -11.43 0.87
CA SER A 179 -2.37 -11.69 2.18
C SER A 179 -3.29 -11.35 3.36
N GLN A 180 -4.25 -10.45 3.14
CA GLN A 180 -5.18 -9.97 4.16
C GLN A 180 -6.58 -10.59 4.03
N ASP A 181 -6.83 -11.43 3.03
CA ASP A 181 -8.16 -11.94 2.68
C ASP A 181 -9.17 -10.80 2.54
N ASP A 182 -8.79 -9.75 1.83
CA ASP A 182 -9.59 -8.57 1.56
C ASP A 182 -10.01 -8.48 0.09
N ARG A 183 -10.98 -7.61 -0.19
CA ARG A 183 -11.30 -7.26 -1.56
C ARG A 183 -10.22 -6.36 -2.13
N ALA A 184 -9.82 -6.63 -3.36
CA ALA A 184 -8.87 -5.77 -4.05
C ALA A 184 -9.43 -4.35 -4.21
N SER A 185 -8.60 -3.38 -3.89
CA SER A 185 -8.77 -1.98 -4.29
C SER A 185 -8.03 -1.76 -5.61
N SER A 186 -8.31 -0.69 -6.31
CA SER A 186 -7.43 -0.21 -7.36
C SER A 186 -6.56 0.93 -6.80
N PRO A 187 -5.33 1.13 -7.23
CA PRO A 187 -4.62 0.54 -8.37
C PRO A 187 -3.90 -0.79 -8.05
N LEU A 188 -2.97 -1.20 -8.92
CA LEU A 188 -2.11 -2.35 -8.70
C LEU A 188 -1.09 -2.04 -7.60
N ALA A 189 -1.09 -2.84 -6.53
CA ALA A 189 -0.26 -2.60 -5.36
C ALA A 189 1.25 -2.67 -5.64
N HIS A 190 1.65 -3.44 -6.66
CA HIS A 190 3.06 -3.59 -7.00
C HIS A 190 3.73 -2.28 -7.39
N ILE A 191 2.98 -1.32 -7.93
CA ILE A 191 3.55 -0.06 -8.42
C ILE A 191 3.10 1.16 -7.63
N ILE A 192 1.87 1.17 -7.10
CA ILE A 192 1.32 2.30 -6.39
C ILE A 192 0.40 1.88 -5.23
N ASN A 193 0.67 2.38 -4.03
CA ASN A 193 -0.11 2.13 -2.83
C ASN A 193 -0.07 3.35 -1.91
N VAL A 194 -0.83 4.39 -2.27
CA VAL A 194 -0.89 5.67 -1.56
C VAL A 194 -2.32 6.16 -1.40
N GLU A 195 -2.57 6.95 -0.38
CA GLU A 195 -3.79 7.73 -0.22
C GLU A 195 -3.60 9.08 -0.88
N PHE A 196 -4.58 9.55 -1.65
CA PHE A 196 -4.53 10.86 -2.31
C PHE A 196 -5.92 11.46 -2.48
N ASP A 197 -5.98 12.77 -2.64
CA ASP A 197 -7.20 13.52 -2.87
C ASP A 197 -7.38 13.77 -4.37
N GLY A 198 -8.50 13.34 -4.94
CA GLY A 198 -8.65 13.45 -6.39
C GLY A 198 -9.93 12.82 -6.93
N ALA A 199 -9.90 12.58 -8.23
CA ALA A 199 -11.00 12.04 -8.97
C ALA A 199 -10.60 10.82 -9.80
N SER A 200 -11.57 9.96 -10.11
CA SER A 200 -11.38 8.90 -11.09
C SER A 200 -12.65 8.64 -11.90
N ALA A 201 -12.47 8.25 -13.16
CA ALA A 201 -13.52 7.80 -14.06
C ALA A 201 -13.17 6.42 -14.60
N LYS A 202 -14.12 5.49 -14.56
CA LYS A 202 -13.98 4.12 -15.12
C LYS A 202 -15.08 3.88 -16.14
N ILE A 203 -14.71 3.23 -17.23
CA ILE A 203 -15.62 2.79 -18.29
C ILE A 203 -15.54 1.28 -18.39
N ASP A 204 -16.69 0.60 -18.40
CA ASP A 204 -16.78 -0.82 -18.73
C ASP A 204 -16.86 -0.98 -20.25
N LEU A 205 -15.92 -1.71 -20.81
CA LEU A 205 -15.82 -1.94 -22.25
C LEU A 205 -16.33 -3.32 -22.68
N SER A 206 -16.77 -4.17 -21.74
CA SER A 206 -17.16 -5.56 -21.99
C SER A 206 -18.27 -5.66 -23.03
N ASN A 207 -19.30 -4.82 -22.91
CA ASN A 207 -20.44 -4.82 -23.81
C ASN A 207 -20.11 -4.38 -25.25
N ILE A 208 -19.03 -3.57 -25.42
CA ILE A 208 -18.61 -3.08 -26.73
C ILE A 208 -17.67 -4.05 -27.42
N THR A 209 -16.75 -4.61 -26.64
CA THR A 209 -15.66 -5.45 -27.17
C THR A 209 -16.02 -6.92 -27.20
N GLY A 210 -16.99 -7.35 -26.37
CA GLY A 210 -17.30 -8.76 -26.15
C GLY A 210 -16.25 -9.48 -25.29
N ILE A 211 -15.30 -8.75 -24.69
CA ILE A 211 -14.25 -9.30 -23.82
C ILE A 211 -14.68 -9.15 -22.37
N ASN A 212 -14.72 -10.24 -21.62
CA ASN A 212 -15.16 -10.28 -20.24
C ASN A 212 -14.33 -9.33 -19.37
N GLY A 213 -15.01 -8.47 -18.60
CA GLY A 213 -14.43 -7.57 -17.60
C GLY A 213 -13.48 -6.52 -18.15
N MET A 214 -13.39 -6.35 -19.49
CA MET A 214 -12.54 -5.31 -20.06
C MET A 214 -12.99 -3.94 -19.59
N SER A 215 -12.06 -3.18 -19.00
CA SER A 215 -12.37 -1.84 -18.48
C SER A 215 -11.15 -0.94 -18.51
N PHE A 216 -11.42 0.37 -18.58
CA PHE A 216 -10.40 1.42 -18.52
C PHE A 216 -10.77 2.45 -17.46
N LYS A 217 -9.78 2.86 -16.65
CA LYS A 217 -9.94 3.84 -15.59
C LYS A 217 -8.84 4.88 -15.65
N VAL A 218 -9.23 6.13 -15.49
CA VAL A 218 -8.32 7.28 -15.32
C VAL A 218 -8.45 7.78 -13.90
N CYS A 219 -7.32 8.12 -13.28
CA CYS A 219 -7.22 8.73 -11.95
C CYS A 219 -6.36 9.97 -12.04
N ALA A 220 -6.73 11.01 -11.30
CA ALA A 220 -5.90 12.20 -11.12
C ALA A 220 -6.17 12.80 -9.73
N GLY A 221 -5.14 13.38 -9.13
CA GLY A 221 -5.27 13.98 -7.79
C GLY A 221 -3.96 14.54 -7.26
N GLN A 222 -3.99 14.90 -6.00
CA GLN A 222 -2.88 15.50 -5.27
C GLN A 222 -2.57 14.65 -4.01
N GLY A 223 -1.29 14.47 -3.72
CA GLY A 223 -0.79 13.88 -2.48
C GLY A 223 -0.41 14.94 -1.45
N SER A 224 -0.05 16.15 -1.90
CA SER A 224 0.23 17.31 -1.06
C SER A 224 -0.10 18.60 -1.82
N THR A 225 -0.12 19.73 -1.10
CA THR A 225 -0.35 21.06 -1.68
C THR A 225 0.49 22.10 -0.96
N ASN A 226 0.94 23.09 -1.68
CA ASN A 226 1.57 24.30 -1.14
C ASN A 226 0.56 25.43 -0.85
N ALA A 227 -0.72 25.18 -1.04
CA ALA A 227 -1.75 26.20 -0.82
C ALA A 227 -1.91 26.55 0.66
N GLU A 228 -1.82 27.83 0.97
CA GLU A 228 -2.10 28.41 2.29
C GLU A 228 -3.53 28.98 2.30
N PRO A 229 -4.43 28.40 3.13
CA PRO A 229 -5.79 28.93 3.22
C PRO A 229 -5.81 30.26 3.99
N LEU A 230 -6.77 31.12 3.64
CA LEU A 230 -7.07 32.37 4.33
C LEU A 230 -7.24 32.12 5.80
N PHE A 231 -7.11 32.17 6.76
CA PHE A 231 -7.26 31.86 8.20
C PHE A 231 -6.21 30.86 8.71
N SER A 232 -5.14 30.58 7.95
CA SER A 232 -3.98 29.93 8.49
C SER A 232 -3.24 30.86 9.45
N THR A 233 -2.45 30.32 10.37
CA THR A 233 -1.60 31.14 11.24
C THR A 233 -0.41 31.74 10.51
N ALA A 234 -0.09 31.26 9.31
CA ALA A 234 1.06 31.66 8.52
C ALA A 234 0.72 32.79 7.54
N SER A 235 -0.51 32.83 7.01
CA SER A 235 -0.91 33.82 6.02
C SER A 235 -2.23 34.53 6.35
N SER A 236 -2.31 35.83 6.00
CA SER A 236 -3.53 36.62 6.05
C SER A 236 -4.34 36.54 4.76
N TYR A 237 -3.83 35.87 3.75
CA TYR A 237 -4.44 35.69 2.43
C TYR A 237 -4.46 34.20 2.05
N ALA A 238 -5.36 33.82 1.15
CA ALA A 238 -5.25 32.54 0.47
C ALA A 238 -4.21 32.69 -0.65
N GLU A 239 -3.09 32.02 -0.50
CA GLU A 239 -1.95 32.09 -1.42
C GLU A 239 -1.22 30.73 -1.46
N ASP A 240 -0.29 30.58 -2.37
CA ASP A 240 0.61 29.43 -2.40
C ASP A 240 1.93 29.82 -1.72
N THR A 241 2.53 28.90 -0.99
CA THR A 241 3.85 29.11 -0.42
C THR A 241 4.93 28.81 -1.46
N ASP A 242 6.07 29.51 -1.37
CA ASP A 242 7.23 29.28 -2.24
C ASP A 242 8.10 28.08 -1.82
N ALA A 243 7.65 27.32 -0.78
CA ALA A 243 8.51 26.31 -0.17
C ALA A 243 8.64 25.04 -1.02
N LEU A 244 7.54 24.54 -1.56
CA LEU A 244 7.48 23.32 -2.38
C LEU A 244 6.23 23.38 -3.26
N ASP A 245 6.31 22.87 -4.48
CA ASP A 245 5.12 22.61 -5.27
C ASP A 245 4.32 21.44 -4.68
N GLY A 246 3.02 21.42 -4.94
CA GLY A 246 2.17 20.31 -4.50
C GLY A 246 2.41 19.07 -5.34
N ILE A 247 2.51 17.90 -4.72
CA ILE A 247 2.64 16.63 -5.43
C ILE A 247 1.34 16.33 -6.18
N SER A 248 1.43 16.22 -7.49
CA SER A 248 0.32 15.85 -8.37
C SER A 248 0.52 14.45 -8.93
N LEU A 249 -0.59 13.73 -9.12
CA LEU A 249 -0.60 12.35 -9.62
C LEU A 249 -1.60 12.20 -10.76
N VAL A 250 -1.19 11.50 -11.80
CA VAL A 250 -2.08 10.99 -12.85
C VAL A 250 -1.83 9.50 -13.03
N GLY A 251 -2.89 8.74 -13.26
CA GLY A 251 -2.76 7.29 -13.44
C GLY A 251 -3.82 6.71 -14.34
N PHE A 252 -3.48 5.59 -14.98
CA PHE A 252 -4.35 4.80 -15.83
C PHE A 252 -4.34 3.36 -15.36
N ILE A 253 -5.52 2.74 -15.33
CA ILE A 253 -5.66 1.32 -15.03
C ILE A 253 -6.46 0.70 -16.16
N PHE A 254 -5.91 -0.33 -16.78
CA PHE A 254 -6.57 -1.06 -17.84
C PHE A 254 -6.64 -2.54 -17.46
N ALA A 255 -7.87 -3.08 -17.41
CA ALA A 255 -8.11 -4.50 -17.27
C ALA A 255 -8.48 -5.05 -18.66
N PRO A 256 -7.55 -5.69 -19.36
CA PRO A 256 -7.84 -6.30 -20.66
C PRO A 256 -8.76 -7.51 -20.56
N TYR A 257 -8.74 -8.22 -19.44
CA TYR A 257 -9.56 -9.41 -19.23
C TYR A 257 -9.84 -9.68 -17.75
N ASN A 258 -11.06 -9.99 -17.42
CA ASN A 258 -11.47 -10.43 -16.09
C ASN A 258 -12.77 -11.24 -16.19
N ASP A 259 -12.70 -12.56 -16.02
CA ASP A 259 -13.88 -13.44 -15.93
C ASP A 259 -14.13 -13.96 -14.51
N GLY A 260 -13.35 -13.46 -13.54
CA GLY A 260 -13.39 -13.87 -12.14
C GLY A 260 -12.38 -14.98 -11.82
N GLN A 261 -12.07 -15.88 -12.75
CA GLN A 261 -11.03 -16.90 -12.60
C GLN A 261 -9.68 -16.38 -13.11
N PHE A 262 -9.65 -15.78 -14.28
CA PHE A 262 -8.47 -15.18 -14.87
C PHE A 262 -8.63 -13.66 -14.86
N ILE A 263 -7.72 -12.98 -14.18
CA ILE A 263 -7.72 -11.52 -14.06
C ILE A 263 -6.37 -11.02 -14.55
N VAL A 264 -6.41 -10.12 -15.53
CA VAL A 264 -5.24 -9.41 -16.03
C VAL A 264 -5.49 -7.92 -15.87
N GLU A 265 -4.61 -7.24 -15.16
CA GLU A 265 -4.68 -5.79 -14.99
C GLU A 265 -3.32 -5.15 -15.26
N THR A 266 -3.35 -3.96 -15.85
CA THR A 266 -2.19 -3.12 -16.04
C THR A 266 -2.44 -1.75 -15.45
N SER A 267 -1.41 -1.10 -14.96
CA SER A 267 -1.49 0.29 -14.55
C SER A 267 -0.25 1.06 -14.98
N TYR A 268 -0.44 2.36 -15.14
CA TYR A 268 0.62 3.36 -15.32
C TYR A 268 0.29 4.55 -14.43
N PHE A 269 1.31 5.16 -13.86
CA PHE A 269 1.18 6.42 -13.14
C PHE A 269 2.37 7.33 -13.43
N GLN A 270 2.16 8.62 -13.23
CA GLN A 270 3.20 9.62 -13.12
C GLN A 270 2.89 10.52 -11.92
N ALA A 271 3.89 10.75 -11.10
CA ALA A 271 3.86 11.68 -9.97
C ALA A 271 4.85 12.80 -10.24
N PHE A 272 4.41 14.03 -10.02
CA PHE A 272 5.14 15.25 -10.31
C PHE A 272 5.55 15.93 -9.01
N SER A 273 6.68 16.66 -9.05
CA SER A 273 7.15 17.51 -7.97
C SER A 273 7.39 16.75 -6.67
N LEU A 274 8.10 15.63 -6.76
CA LEU A 274 8.42 14.82 -5.57
C LEU A 274 9.46 15.53 -4.70
N PRO A 275 9.10 15.82 -3.45
CA PRO A 275 10.06 16.35 -2.49
C PRO A 275 10.89 15.23 -1.86
N ASP A 276 12.10 15.57 -1.48
CA ASP A 276 12.95 14.78 -0.62
C ASP A 276 13.73 15.67 0.35
N MET A 277 14.41 15.06 1.31
CA MET A 277 15.19 15.79 2.29
C MET A 277 16.41 16.45 1.65
N ASP A 278 16.49 17.77 1.77
CA ASP A 278 17.69 18.52 1.39
C ASP A 278 18.73 18.45 2.52
N ILE A 279 19.87 17.85 2.23
CA ILE A 279 20.95 17.67 3.19
C ILE A 279 22.18 18.39 2.67
N ASP A 280 22.73 19.30 3.48
CA ASP A 280 24.05 19.87 3.20
C ASP A 280 25.11 18.77 3.27
N MET A 281 25.67 18.44 2.12
CA MET A 281 26.65 17.35 1.98
C MET A 281 28.02 17.66 2.64
N GLU A 282 28.27 18.93 3.03
CA GLU A 282 29.49 19.30 3.71
C GLU A 282 29.36 19.20 5.24
N THR A 283 28.21 19.62 5.75
CA THR A 283 27.93 19.68 7.19
C THR A 283 27.08 18.52 7.69
N GLY A 284 26.34 17.83 6.81
CA GLY A 284 25.33 16.84 7.17
C GLY A 284 24.08 17.46 7.80
N GLU A 285 23.92 18.79 7.73
CA GLU A 285 22.77 19.50 8.26
C GLU A 285 21.57 19.31 7.34
N GLN A 286 20.40 19.06 7.93
CA GLN A 286 19.15 18.95 7.23
C GLN A 286 18.59 20.35 7.00
N LEU A 287 18.45 20.73 5.75
CA LEU A 287 17.99 22.05 5.34
C LEU A 287 16.46 22.13 5.15
N GLY A 288 15.77 20.98 5.25
CA GLY A 288 14.34 20.86 5.03
C GLY A 288 14.02 19.98 3.84
N PHE A 289 12.88 20.21 3.20
CA PHE A 289 12.47 19.53 1.98
C PHE A 289 12.75 20.38 0.76
N LYS A 290 13.13 19.72 -0.32
CA LYS A 290 13.31 20.29 -1.65
C LYS A 290 12.69 19.37 -2.69
N GLU A 291 12.17 19.95 -3.75
CA GLU A 291 11.72 19.19 -4.91
C GLU A 291 12.92 18.63 -5.66
N TYR A 292 12.86 17.36 -6.02
CA TYR A 292 13.94 16.64 -6.68
C TYR A 292 13.61 16.19 -8.09
N GLY A 293 12.33 16.13 -8.45
CA GLY A 293 11.90 15.75 -9.79
C GLY A 293 10.65 14.87 -9.80
N ASP A 294 10.45 14.18 -10.88
CA ASP A 294 9.29 13.35 -11.17
C ASP A 294 9.60 11.87 -11.10
N ILE A 295 8.55 11.06 -11.02
CA ILE A 295 8.64 9.60 -11.13
C ILE A 295 7.48 9.08 -11.97
N GLU A 296 7.74 8.06 -12.78
CA GLU A 296 6.71 7.31 -13.48
C GLU A 296 6.87 5.83 -13.27
N GLY A 297 5.81 5.07 -13.50
CA GLY A 297 5.88 3.63 -13.41
C GLY A 297 4.69 2.91 -14.01
N ALA A 298 4.91 1.66 -14.34
CA ALA A 298 3.90 0.77 -14.89
C ALA A 298 4.00 -0.63 -14.29
N ALA A 299 2.86 -1.32 -14.24
CA ALA A 299 2.82 -2.72 -13.82
C ALA A 299 1.83 -3.52 -14.67
N LEU A 300 2.14 -4.81 -14.81
CA LEU A 300 1.26 -5.84 -15.36
C LEU A 300 1.10 -6.93 -14.30
N SER A 301 -0.12 -7.21 -13.92
CA SER A 301 -0.45 -8.20 -12.89
C SER A 301 -1.46 -9.21 -13.42
N VAL A 302 -1.25 -10.48 -13.05
CA VAL A 302 -2.11 -11.61 -13.42
C VAL A 302 -2.47 -12.38 -12.16
N LEU A 303 -3.76 -12.70 -12.01
CA LEU A 303 -4.27 -13.60 -10.97
C LEU A 303 -5.04 -14.74 -11.64
N ILE A 304 -4.78 -15.95 -11.18
CA ILE A 304 -5.56 -17.16 -11.49
C ILE A 304 -6.22 -17.60 -10.19
N ASP A 305 -7.55 -17.52 -10.12
CA ASP A 305 -8.36 -17.91 -8.96
C ASP A 305 -9.06 -19.24 -9.26
N GLY A 306 -8.42 -20.34 -8.84
CA GLY A 306 -8.82 -21.70 -9.16
C GLY A 306 -8.11 -22.27 -10.42
N LEU A 307 -7.42 -23.40 -10.23
CA LEU A 307 -6.65 -24.07 -11.28
C LEU A 307 -7.42 -25.25 -11.91
N THR A 308 -8.42 -25.77 -11.22
CA THR A 308 -9.23 -26.92 -11.63
C THR A 308 -10.69 -26.68 -11.28
N GLU A 309 -11.60 -27.52 -11.78
CA GLU A 309 -13.02 -27.41 -11.44
C GLU A 309 -13.33 -27.91 -10.02
N ASP A 310 -12.59 -28.86 -9.52
CA ASP A 310 -12.82 -29.52 -8.22
C ASP A 310 -11.54 -29.68 -7.38
N GLY A 311 -11.72 -29.87 -6.07
CA GLY A 311 -10.66 -30.18 -5.11
C GLY A 311 -9.93 -28.92 -4.60
N ILE A 312 -8.80 -29.09 -3.92
CA ILE A 312 -8.02 -28.00 -3.31
C ILE A 312 -7.54 -27.01 -4.37
N LEU A 313 -7.23 -27.49 -5.57
CA LEU A 313 -6.74 -26.63 -6.66
C LEU A 313 -7.83 -25.72 -7.23
N SER A 314 -9.11 -26.03 -7.06
CA SER A 314 -10.20 -25.15 -7.49
C SER A 314 -10.33 -23.86 -6.65
N GLU A 315 -9.75 -23.86 -5.46
CA GLU A 315 -9.72 -22.70 -4.55
C GLU A 315 -8.32 -22.12 -4.40
N THR A 316 -7.32 -22.68 -5.09
CA THR A 316 -5.94 -22.21 -5.07
C THR A 316 -5.78 -20.99 -5.96
N LYS A 317 -5.16 -19.94 -5.41
CA LYS A 317 -4.84 -18.71 -6.14
C LYS A 317 -3.36 -18.69 -6.49
N LEU A 318 -3.05 -18.38 -7.74
CA LEU A 318 -1.69 -18.10 -8.20
C LEU A 318 -1.65 -16.70 -8.79
N PHE A 319 -0.59 -15.98 -8.54
CA PHE A 319 -0.41 -14.67 -9.14
C PHE A 319 1.04 -14.39 -9.54
N GLY A 320 1.18 -13.46 -10.47
CA GLY A 320 2.45 -12.88 -10.86
C GLY A 320 2.25 -11.43 -11.28
N SER A 321 3.26 -10.62 -11.01
CA SER A 321 3.30 -9.21 -11.39
C SER A 321 4.71 -8.83 -11.81
N PHE A 322 4.81 -8.02 -12.86
CA PHE A 322 6.02 -7.35 -13.29
C PHE A 322 5.77 -5.85 -13.27
N ALA A 323 6.72 -5.10 -12.74
CA ALA A 323 6.62 -3.65 -12.66
C ALA A 323 7.93 -2.99 -13.10
N TRP A 324 7.81 -1.76 -13.56
CA TRP A 324 8.88 -0.89 -13.99
C TRP A 324 8.65 0.51 -13.43
N SER A 325 9.72 1.18 -13.03
CA SER A 325 9.72 2.57 -12.60
C SER A 325 10.87 3.33 -13.26
N ASN A 326 10.71 4.64 -13.37
CA ASN A 326 11.72 5.54 -13.92
C ASN A 326 11.74 6.83 -13.09
N THR A 327 12.93 7.20 -12.61
CA THR A 327 13.17 8.49 -11.95
C THR A 327 13.51 9.53 -12.99
N MET A 328 13.05 10.76 -12.78
CA MET A 328 13.29 11.91 -13.67
C MET A 328 13.73 13.09 -12.80
N PRO A 329 15.02 13.14 -12.40
CA PRO A 329 15.54 14.23 -11.57
C PRO A 329 15.50 15.57 -12.30
N ASP A 330 15.27 16.64 -11.55
CA ASP A 330 15.36 18.00 -12.06
C ASP A 330 16.81 18.43 -12.34
N ASP A 331 16.99 19.46 -13.15
CA ASP A 331 18.29 19.96 -13.58
C ASP A 331 19.20 20.26 -12.36
N GLY A 332 20.33 19.54 -12.30
CA GLY A 332 21.34 19.72 -11.24
C GLY A 332 21.01 19.04 -9.92
N LEU A 333 19.95 18.22 -9.88
CA LEU A 333 19.59 17.37 -8.74
C LEU A 333 19.80 15.91 -9.06
N ALA A 334 19.80 15.06 -8.03
CA ALA A 334 19.98 13.63 -8.18
C ALA A 334 18.87 12.86 -7.46
N MET A 335 18.31 11.85 -8.10
CA MET A 335 17.42 10.88 -7.51
C MET A 335 18.11 9.52 -7.47
N LEU A 336 18.10 8.83 -6.33
CA LEU A 336 18.82 7.58 -6.11
C LEU A 336 20.34 7.67 -6.44
N GLY A 337 20.91 8.88 -6.31
CA GLY A 337 22.32 9.14 -6.58
C GLY A 337 22.69 9.41 -8.03
N SER A 338 21.74 9.38 -8.97
CA SER A 338 21.95 9.71 -10.38
C SER A 338 21.32 11.06 -10.74
N MET A 339 22.03 11.88 -11.52
CA MET A 339 21.51 13.09 -12.15
C MET A 339 20.80 12.80 -13.50
N ASP A 340 20.94 11.58 -13.99
CA ASP A 340 20.25 11.11 -15.18
C ASP A 340 19.00 10.31 -14.76
N ALA A 341 18.05 10.20 -15.68
CA ALA A 341 16.88 9.36 -15.50
C ALA A 341 17.29 7.89 -15.42
N GLU A 342 16.91 7.22 -14.33
CA GLU A 342 17.24 5.82 -14.08
C GLU A 342 15.99 4.95 -14.04
N SER A 343 16.11 3.77 -14.65
CA SER A 343 15.02 2.80 -14.70
C SER A 343 15.28 1.61 -13.79
N GLY A 344 14.28 1.26 -12.99
CA GLY A 344 14.25 0.06 -12.19
C GLY A 344 13.12 -0.88 -12.57
N SER A 345 13.25 -2.13 -12.18
CA SER A 345 12.22 -3.15 -12.39
C SER A 345 12.06 -4.05 -11.19
N SER A 346 10.87 -4.64 -11.07
CA SER A 346 10.58 -5.62 -10.03
C SER A 346 9.69 -6.72 -10.56
N TYR A 347 9.81 -7.92 -9.99
CA TYR A 347 8.88 -9.01 -10.20
C TYR A 347 8.41 -9.57 -8.86
N TRP A 348 7.13 -9.84 -8.79
CA TRP A 348 6.44 -10.32 -7.61
C TRP A 348 5.51 -11.47 -7.98
N PHE A 349 5.58 -12.57 -7.25
CA PHE A 349 4.70 -13.72 -7.47
C PHE A 349 4.38 -14.42 -6.16
N GLY A 350 3.30 -15.17 -6.17
CA GLY A 350 2.89 -15.91 -5.00
C GLY A 350 1.75 -16.87 -5.26
N ALA A 351 1.43 -17.62 -4.21
CA ALA A 351 0.36 -18.60 -4.19
C ALA A 351 -0.36 -18.60 -2.85
N TYR A 352 -1.67 -18.84 -2.89
CA TYR A 352 -2.52 -19.03 -1.72
C TYR A 352 -3.27 -20.36 -1.86
N VAL A 353 -2.98 -21.29 -0.96
CA VAL A 353 -3.50 -22.66 -1.00
C VAL A 353 -4.37 -22.91 0.22
N PRO A 354 -5.66 -23.24 0.05
CA PRO A 354 -6.53 -23.60 1.15
C PRO A 354 -6.22 -25.00 1.68
N PHE A 355 -6.38 -25.21 2.98
CA PHE A 355 -6.34 -26.51 3.63
C PHE A 355 -7.75 -27.04 3.88
N GLY A 356 -8.06 -28.16 3.22
CA GLY A 356 -9.39 -28.75 3.22
C GLY A 356 -10.36 -27.96 2.34
N GLU A 357 -11.47 -28.60 2.01
CA GLU A 357 -12.54 -28.02 1.20
C GLU A 357 -13.09 -26.75 1.86
N ASN A 358 -13.28 -25.68 1.08
CA ASN A 358 -13.68 -24.34 1.55
C ASN A 358 -12.74 -23.77 2.63
N ALA A 359 -11.44 -23.99 2.50
CA ALA A 359 -10.42 -23.54 3.46
C ALA A 359 -10.75 -23.90 4.92
N LYS A 360 -11.38 -25.06 5.17
CA LYS A 360 -11.85 -25.49 6.49
C LYS A 360 -10.76 -25.45 7.57
N TYR A 361 -9.53 -25.70 7.19
CA TYR A 361 -8.37 -25.69 8.08
C TYR A 361 -7.45 -24.49 7.81
N GLY A 362 -7.97 -23.43 7.20
CA GLY A 362 -7.25 -22.22 6.89
C GLY A 362 -6.60 -22.20 5.51
N THR A 363 -5.86 -21.13 5.23
CA THR A 363 -5.14 -20.89 3.97
C THR A 363 -3.68 -20.57 4.27
N ILE A 364 -2.76 -21.16 3.52
CA ILE A 364 -1.35 -20.75 3.49
C ILE A 364 -1.12 -19.90 2.27
N GLY A 365 -0.48 -18.74 2.45
CA GLY A 365 0.06 -17.89 1.42
C GLY A 365 1.58 -17.90 1.44
N ALA A 366 2.20 -17.82 0.27
CA ALA A 366 3.63 -17.60 0.12
C ALA A 366 3.87 -16.65 -1.06
N GLU A 367 4.76 -15.67 -0.85
CA GLU A 367 5.07 -14.63 -1.82
C GLU A 367 6.56 -14.37 -1.89
N PHE A 368 7.05 -13.99 -3.05
CA PHE A 368 8.40 -13.53 -3.28
C PHE A 368 8.39 -12.29 -4.16
N ASN A 369 9.21 -11.31 -3.81
CA ASN A 369 9.44 -10.10 -4.61
C ASN A 369 10.93 -9.84 -4.75
N HIS A 370 11.35 -9.34 -5.91
CA HIS A 370 12.69 -8.85 -6.18
C HIS A 370 12.62 -7.49 -6.87
N GLY A 371 13.46 -6.56 -6.44
CA GLY A 371 13.62 -5.25 -7.05
C GLY A 371 15.06 -4.95 -7.40
N SER A 372 15.28 -4.37 -8.58
CA SER A 372 16.60 -3.98 -9.09
C SER A 372 17.15 -2.71 -8.43
N GLU A 373 18.39 -2.33 -8.72
CA GLU A 373 19.13 -1.19 -8.16
C GLU A 373 18.36 0.13 -8.15
N TYR A 374 17.71 0.49 -9.25
CA TYR A 374 16.94 1.74 -9.38
C TYR A 374 15.43 1.52 -9.30
N TRP A 375 14.99 0.41 -8.72
CA TRP A 375 13.58 0.15 -8.49
C TRP A 375 13.02 1.16 -7.47
N ARG A 376 12.05 1.95 -7.91
CA ARG A 376 11.43 3.02 -7.13
C ARG A 376 9.93 3.10 -7.41
N PRO A 377 9.11 2.26 -6.79
CA PRO A 377 7.66 2.35 -6.90
C PRO A 377 7.11 3.48 -6.02
N PHE A 378 5.85 3.81 -6.21
CA PHE A 378 5.12 4.71 -5.33
C PHE A 378 4.23 3.91 -4.38
N THR A 379 4.86 3.00 -3.62
CA THR A 379 4.21 2.08 -2.68
C THR A 379 4.92 2.08 -1.33
N TYR A 380 4.19 1.87 -0.24
CA TYR A 380 4.74 1.83 1.11
C TYR A 380 4.24 0.61 1.90
N ALA A 381 5.06 0.17 2.80
CA ALA A 381 4.87 -0.79 3.90
C ALA A 381 3.58 -1.64 3.86
N GLU A 382 3.29 -2.37 2.83
CA GLU A 382 2.06 -3.18 2.65
C GLU A 382 1.66 -3.94 3.92
N ASP A 383 1.34 -3.17 4.98
CA ASP A 383 1.03 -3.62 6.33
C ASP A 383 2.18 -4.39 7.01
N THR A 384 3.43 -4.06 6.71
CA THR A 384 4.62 -4.53 7.43
C THR A 384 5.15 -3.46 8.38
N MET A 385 5.85 -3.88 9.45
CA MET A 385 6.53 -2.95 10.38
C MET A 385 7.99 -2.68 10.01
N ILE A 386 8.51 -3.38 9.01
CA ILE A 386 9.94 -3.39 8.65
C ILE A 386 10.24 -2.67 7.33
N GLY A 387 9.25 -2.07 6.70
CA GLY A 387 9.35 -1.42 5.39
C GLY A 387 8.46 -2.08 4.34
N SER A 388 8.47 -1.57 3.12
CA SER A 388 7.71 -2.16 2.01
C SER A 388 8.44 -3.35 1.42
N LYS A 389 7.79 -4.52 1.42
CA LYS A 389 8.30 -5.70 0.71
C LYS A 389 8.26 -5.54 -0.82
N LEU A 390 7.42 -4.61 -1.33
CA LEU A 390 7.28 -4.36 -2.78
C LEU A 390 8.20 -3.24 -3.28
N ALA A 391 8.63 -2.32 -2.40
CA ALA A 391 9.56 -1.26 -2.76
C ALA A 391 11.04 -1.64 -2.53
N VAL A 392 11.31 -2.87 -2.13
CA VAL A 392 12.67 -3.33 -1.85
C VAL A 392 13.54 -3.31 -3.12
N ARG A 393 14.78 -2.85 -2.96
CA ARG A 393 15.89 -3.07 -3.89
C ARG A 393 16.74 -4.22 -3.34
N GLY A 394 16.41 -5.43 -3.75
CA GLY A 394 16.85 -6.70 -3.18
C GLY A 394 15.71 -7.71 -3.20
N ASP A 395 15.66 -8.59 -2.23
CA ASP A 395 14.72 -9.71 -2.17
C ASP A 395 13.79 -9.59 -0.96
N ALA A 396 12.51 -9.92 -1.15
CA ALA A 396 11.55 -10.04 -0.07
C ALA A 396 10.76 -11.36 -0.17
N PHE A 397 10.58 -12.01 0.95
CA PHE A 397 9.81 -13.24 1.09
C PHE A 397 8.75 -13.06 2.17
N GLU A 398 7.54 -13.53 1.90
CA GLU A 398 6.46 -13.63 2.90
C GLU A 398 5.87 -15.04 2.90
N ILE A 399 5.61 -15.55 4.08
CA ILE A 399 4.75 -16.72 4.30
C ILE A 399 3.72 -16.38 5.36
N ASN A 400 2.45 -16.72 5.11
CA ASN A 400 1.39 -16.49 6.07
C ASN A 400 0.44 -17.69 6.15
N TYR A 401 -0.20 -17.84 7.30
CA TYR A 401 -1.26 -18.80 7.54
C TYR A 401 -2.45 -18.10 8.18
N THR A 402 -3.59 -18.13 7.52
CA THR A 402 -4.84 -17.53 7.98
C THR A 402 -5.85 -18.60 8.34
N TYR A 403 -6.42 -18.53 9.54
CA TYR A 403 -7.45 -19.45 10.01
C TYR A 403 -8.69 -18.70 10.45
N GLN A 404 -9.84 -19.09 9.88
CA GLN A 404 -11.13 -18.48 10.20
C GLN A 404 -11.77 -19.21 11.40
N LEU A 405 -11.79 -18.57 12.57
CA LEU A 405 -12.41 -19.11 13.79
C LEU A 405 -13.94 -19.05 13.72
N THR A 406 -14.47 -17.94 13.23
CA THR A 406 -15.90 -17.73 13.00
C THR A 406 -16.08 -16.88 11.75
N LYS A 407 -17.30 -16.60 11.33
CA LYS A 407 -17.56 -15.69 10.18
C LYS A 407 -17.01 -14.26 10.39
N ALA A 408 -16.78 -13.86 11.63
CA ALA A 408 -16.34 -12.52 11.99
C ALA A 408 -14.91 -12.49 12.57
N LEU A 409 -14.35 -13.64 12.96
CA LEU A 409 -13.09 -13.69 13.73
C LEU A 409 -12.09 -14.60 13.02
N SER A 410 -10.92 -14.06 12.71
CA SER A 410 -9.79 -14.80 12.11
C SER A 410 -8.50 -14.61 12.90
N LEU A 411 -7.61 -15.58 12.76
CA LEU A 411 -6.23 -15.54 13.23
C LEU A 411 -5.31 -15.57 12.01
N GLN A 412 -4.18 -14.87 12.09
CA GLN A 412 -3.10 -15.02 11.10
C GLN A 412 -1.76 -15.07 11.82
N ALA A 413 -0.91 -15.99 11.39
CA ALA A 413 0.53 -15.95 11.62
C ALA A 413 1.21 -15.60 10.31
N ARG A 414 2.15 -14.64 10.34
CA ARG A 414 2.85 -14.13 9.16
C ARG A 414 4.33 -13.96 9.47
N TYR A 415 5.17 -14.35 8.55
CA TYR A 415 6.60 -14.08 8.56
C TYR A 415 6.99 -13.36 7.28
N VAL A 416 7.69 -12.25 7.42
CA VAL A 416 8.27 -11.48 6.32
C VAL A 416 9.76 -11.38 6.55
N SER A 417 10.56 -11.63 5.52
CA SER A 417 12.00 -11.40 5.48
C SER A 417 12.33 -10.54 4.28
N ILE A 418 13.13 -9.51 4.49
CA ILE A 418 13.62 -8.62 3.44
C ILE A 418 15.14 -8.57 3.53
N ASP A 419 15.80 -8.88 2.43
CA ASP A 419 17.25 -8.75 2.25
C ASP A 419 17.49 -7.57 1.28
N TYR A 420 18.25 -6.57 1.72
CA TYR A 420 18.51 -5.35 0.96
C TYR A 420 19.86 -5.44 0.27
N ASP A 421 19.87 -5.33 -1.06
CA ASP A 421 21.10 -5.27 -1.85
C ASP A 421 21.66 -3.84 -1.93
N TYR A 422 20.76 -2.83 -1.84
CA TYR A 422 21.08 -1.42 -2.03
C TYR A 422 20.60 -0.55 -0.87
N THR A 423 21.36 0.51 -0.57
CA THR A 423 21.09 1.45 0.53
C THR A 423 19.79 2.22 0.32
N GLY A 424 19.14 2.66 1.42
CA GLY A 424 17.94 3.49 1.43
C GLY A 424 16.63 2.75 1.10
N SER A 425 16.71 1.51 0.65
CA SER A 425 15.55 0.72 0.21
C SER A 425 14.54 0.40 1.32
N ASN A 426 14.95 0.47 2.58
CA ASN A 426 14.09 0.27 3.75
C ASN A 426 13.33 1.53 4.18
N GLY A 427 13.55 2.66 3.50
CA GLY A 427 12.87 3.92 3.76
C GLY A 427 11.47 3.98 3.18
N PHE A 428 10.82 5.11 3.41
CA PHE A 428 9.49 5.36 2.88
C PHE A 428 9.50 5.37 1.35
N PHE A 429 8.63 4.61 0.72
CA PHE A 429 8.62 4.39 -0.75
C PHE A 429 9.95 3.86 -1.31
N GLY A 430 10.77 3.20 -0.50
CA GLY A 430 12.11 2.79 -0.89
C GLY A 430 13.12 3.94 -0.90
N ASP A 431 12.80 5.06 -0.26
CA ASP A 431 13.58 6.29 -0.12
C ASP A 431 14.17 6.80 -1.44
N THR A 432 14.10 8.09 -1.69
CA THR A 432 14.63 8.72 -2.91
C THR A 432 15.91 9.49 -2.62
N SER A 433 16.08 9.93 -1.36
CA SER A 433 17.24 10.66 -0.91
C SER A 433 18.49 9.78 -0.84
N GLY A 434 19.60 10.34 -1.18
CA GLY A 434 20.87 9.64 -1.18
C GLY A 434 21.06 8.73 -2.41
N ALA A 435 22.20 8.06 -2.44
CA ALA A 435 22.57 7.18 -3.53
C ALA A 435 22.08 5.76 -3.27
N SER A 436 21.55 5.11 -4.30
CA SER A 436 21.35 3.66 -4.33
C SER A 436 22.71 2.99 -4.50
N MET A 437 23.36 2.68 -3.39
CA MET A 437 24.69 2.05 -3.39
C MET A 437 24.56 0.57 -3.00
N SER A 438 25.33 -0.30 -3.65
CA SER A 438 25.47 -1.69 -3.21
C SER A 438 25.94 -1.74 -1.75
N ILE A 439 25.20 -2.44 -0.89
CA ILE A 439 25.56 -2.60 0.53
C ILE A 439 26.89 -3.33 0.66
N ASP A 440 27.18 -4.28 -0.22
CA ASP A 440 28.47 -5.00 -0.25
C ASP A 440 29.64 -4.07 -0.58
N ASP A 441 29.46 -3.14 -1.52
CA ASP A 441 30.50 -2.15 -1.85
C ASP A 441 30.73 -1.17 -0.70
N VAL A 442 29.67 -0.72 -0.03
CA VAL A 442 29.78 0.12 1.17
C VAL A 442 30.53 -0.61 2.29
N LYS A 443 30.20 -1.89 2.53
CA LYS A 443 30.91 -2.74 3.51
C LYS A 443 32.38 -2.92 3.13
N ALA A 444 32.68 -3.14 1.85
CA ALA A 444 34.05 -3.27 1.36
C ALA A 444 34.86 -1.97 1.57
N GLY A 445 34.26 -0.81 1.26
CA GLY A 445 34.86 0.50 1.49
C GLY A 445 35.14 0.77 2.98
N ALA A 446 34.16 0.48 3.84
CA ALA A 446 34.31 0.63 5.29
C ALA A 446 35.40 -0.30 5.88
N ASN A 447 35.47 -1.54 5.40
CA ASN A 447 36.51 -2.50 5.79
C ASN A 447 37.90 -2.05 5.33
N ALA A 448 38.01 -1.56 4.10
CA ALA A 448 39.27 -1.00 3.59
C ALA A 448 39.71 0.22 4.41
N TRP A 449 38.80 1.12 4.77
CA TRP A 449 39.04 2.25 5.65
C TRP A 449 39.63 1.81 6.99
N SER A 450 38.97 0.88 7.66
CA SER A 450 39.40 0.32 8.94
C SER A 450 40.75 -0.38 8.83
N ALA A 451 40.99 -1.15 7.78
CA ALA A 451 42.25 -1.85 7.55
C ALA A 451 43.45 -0.89 7.36
N MET A 452 43.20 0.31 6.81
CA MET A 452 44.19 1.38 6.68
C MET A 452 44.34 2.25 7.92
N GLY A 453 43.66 1.91 9.03
CA GLY A 453 43.66 2.67 10.28
C GLY A 453 42.86 3.97 10.22
N GLY A 454 41.91 4.06 9.29
CA GLY A 454 41.02 5.19 9.15
C GLY A 454 40.07 5.34 10.34
N THR A 455 39.94 6.55 10.83
CA THR A 455 38.99 7.01 11.86
C THR A 455 38.46 8.37 11.45
N GLN A 456 37.55 8.95 12.23
CA GLN A 456 37.08 10.32 12.02
C GLN A 456 38.14 11.40 12.42
N ASP A 457 39.31 11.00 12.95
CA ASP A 457 40.36 11.92 13.26
C ASP A 457 41.09 12.38 11.98
N PRO A 458 41.28 13.70 11.76
CA PRO A 458 41.97 14.24 10.60
C PRO A 458 43.39 13.69 10.36
N ALA A 459 44.08 13.26 11.40
CA ALA A 459 45.42 12.66 11.28
C ALA A 459 45.34 11.28 10.63
N SER A 460 44.35 10.47 10.98
CA SER A 460 44.13 9.17 10.38
C SER A 460 43.69 9.28 8.92
N VAL A 461 42.83 10.25 8.59
CA VAL A 461 42.41 10.54 7.19
C VAL A 461 43.65 10.82 6.32
N LYS A 462 44.56 11.69 6.79
CA LYS A 462 45.81 11.97 6.07
C LYS A 462 46.72 10.73 5.91
N ALA A 463 46.72 9.82 6.90
CA ALA A 463 47.49 8.58 6.81
C ALA A 463 46.87 7.65 5.73
N VAL A 464 45.55 7.53 5.67
CA VAL A 464 44.85 6.76 4.63
C VAL A 464 45.15 7.33 3.25
N VAL A 465 45.02 8.64 3.06
CA VAL A 465 45.41 9.33 1.80
C VAL A 465 46.84 9.01 1.41
N GLY A 466 47.78 9.06 2.36
CA GLY A 466 49.18 8.69 2.14
C GLY A 466 49.38 7.25 1.69
N ASN A 467 48.62 6.30 2.26
CA ASN A 467 48.66 4.88 1.89
C ASN A 467 48.11 4.67 0.46
N LEU A 468 47.01 5.35 0.11
CA LEU A 468 46.43 5.29 -1.23
C LEU A 468 47.34 5.89 -2.30
N MET A 469 48.02 7.01 -1.99
CA MET A 469 49.03 7.57 -2.88
C MET A 469 50.23 6.62 -3.05
N ALA A 470 50.66 5.95 -2.00
CA ALA A 470 51.72 4.95 -2.07
C ALA A 470 51.35 3.74 -2.91
N SER A 471 50.07 3.43 -3.06
CA SER A 471 49.55 2.39 -3.97
C SER A 471 49.42 2.83 -5.44
N GLY A 472 49.79 4.11 -5.73
CA GLY A 472 49.85 4.62 -7.10
C GLY A 472 48.72 5.57 -7.51
N MET A 473 47.83 5.95 -6.59
CA MET A 473 46.80 6.96 -6.85
C MET A 473 47.38 8.38 -6.88
N SER A 474 46.78 9.22 -7.72
CA SER A 474 47.07 10.66 -7.62
C SER A 474 46.50 11.22 -6.31
N GLN A 475 46.98 12.36 -5.87
CA GLN A 475 46.53 12.99 -4.62
C GLN A 475 45.01 13.21 -4.63
N SER A 476 44.44 13.75 -5.72
CA SER A 476 43.03 14.02 -5.83
C SER A 476 42.18 12.73 -5.78
N GLN A 477 42.65 11.67 -6.41
CA GLN A 477 41.98 10.35 -6.35
C GLN A 477 42.05 9.76 -4.95
N ALA A 478 43.21 9.84 -4.29
CA ALA A 478 43.40 9.32 -2.95
C ALA A 478 42.55 10.09 -1.90
N GLU A 479 42.40 11.40 -2.04
CA GLU A 479 41.56 12.23 -1.20
C GLU A 479 40.07 11.90 -1.41
N ALA A 480 39.64 11.76 -2.66
CA ALA A 480 38.27 11.36 -2.98
C ALA A 480 37.92 9.97 -2.42
N SER A 481 38.78 8.97 -2.68
CA SER A 481 38.58 7.60 -2.17
C SER A 481 38.61 7.53 -0.64
N ALA A 482 39.49 8.28 0.01
CA ALA A 482 39.56 8.34 1.47
C ALA A 482 38.26 8.97 2.06
N LYS A 483 37.75 10.03 1.42
CA LYS A 483 36.49 10.66 1.80
C LYS A 483 35.33 9.66 1.67
N GLU A 484 35.20 9.00 0.53
CA GLU A 484 34.18 8.02 0.26
C GLU A 484 34.20 6.85 1.26
N MET A 485 35.34 6.22 1.47
CA MET A 485 35.48 5.14 2.45
C MET A 485 35.19 5.60 3.89
N GLY A 486 35.58 6.83 4.24
CA GLY A 486 35.28 7.43 5.54
C GLY A 486 33.78 7.66 5.75
N ILE A 487 33.08 8.13 4.72
CA ILE A 487 31.61 8.25 4.70
C ILE A 487 30.98 6.87 4.85
N ALA A 488 31.38 5.90 4.03
CA ALA A 488 30.88 4.53 4.10
C ALA A 488 30.99 3.94 5.51
N SER A 489 32.17 4.11 6.13
CA SER A 489 32.41 3.65 7.51
C SER A 489 31.54 4.35 8.56
N ALA A 490 31.27 5.64 8.39
CA ALA A 490 30.43 6.41 9.31
C ALA A 490 28.94 6.03 9.22
N TYR A 491 28.46 5.74 8.01
CA TYR A 491 27.05 5.37 7.78
C TYR A 491 26.75 3.89 8.01
N LEU A 492 27.73 3.00 7.93
CA LEU A 492 27.57 1.55 8.06
C LEU A 492 26.70 1.09 9.26
N PRO A 493 26.77 1.71 10.47
CA PRO A 493 25.91 1.34 11.59
C PRO A 493 24.42 1.67 11.40
N ASN A 494 24.08 2.49 10.41
CA ASN A 494 22.72 2.92 10.13
C ASN A 494 22.11 2.23 8.90
N ILE A 495 22.91 1.49 8.13
CA ILE A 495 22.45 0.74 6.97
C ILE A 495 21.84 -0.58 7.44
N VAL A 496 20.59 -0.82 7.08
CA VAL A 496 19.92 -2.10 7.29
C VAL A 496 20.28 -3.03 6.13
N GLU A 497 20.86 -4.18 6.45
CA GLU A 497 21.22 -5.24 5.49
C GLU A 497 20.09 -6.23 5.32
N SER A 498 19.41 -6.60 6.41
CA SER A 498 18.20 -7.41 6.35
C SER A 498 17.22 -7.03 7.46
N SER A 499 15.95 -7.35 7.24
CA SER A 499 14.91 -7.16 8.23
C SER A 499 13.93 -8.33 8.24
N GLN A 500 13.41 -8.65 9.43
CA GLN A 500 12.50 -9.77 9.65
C GLN A 500 11.37 -9.34 10.58
N ASP A 501 10.14 -9.76 10.25
CA ASP A 501 8.96 -9.55 11.08
C ASP A 501 8.17 -10.85 11.19
N PHE A 502 8.02 -11.34 12.41
CA PHE A 502 7.07 -12.39 12.72
C PHE A 502 5.89 -11.77 13.43
N ARG A 503 4.75 -11.74 12.76
CA ARG A 503 3.49 -11.20 13.25
C ARG A 503 2.49 -12.29 13.55
N PHE A 504 1.84 -12.18 14.69
CA PHE A 504 0.62 -12.91 14.99
C PHE A 504 -0.50 -11.92 15.26
N TYR A 505 -1.67 -12.04 14.61
CA TYR A 505 -2.80 -11.17 14.88
C TYR A 505 -4.13 -11.91 15.00
N LEU A 506 -5.02 -11.29 15.78
CA LEU A 506 -6.44 -11.56 15.84
C LEU A 506 -7.17 -10.43 15.11
N ARG A 507 -8.05 -10.77 14.17
CA ARG A 507 -8.83 -9.81 13.40
C ARG A 507 -10.32 -10.09 13.52
N TYR A 508 -11.10 -9.08 13.87
CA TYR A 508 -12.53 -9.12 14.03
C TYR A 508 -13.19 -8.19 13.00
N ARG A 509 -14.05 -8.75 12.14
CA ARG A 509 -14.73 -8.05 11.02
C ARG A 509 -16.22 -8.33 11.02
N PHE A 510 -17.07 -7.31 10.91
CA PHE A 510 -18.51 -7.47 10.74
C PHE A 510 -19.15 -6.27 10.03
#